data_3c01cf07eec68bab0934c6f11e321504
#
_entry.id   3c01cf07eec68bab0934c6f11e321504
#
_cell.length_a   1.000
_cell.length_b   1.000
_cell.length_c   1.000
_cell.angle_alpha   90.00
_cell.angle_beta   90.00
_cell.angle_gamma   90.00
#
_symmetry.space_group_name_H-M   'P 1'
#
loop_
_entity.id
_entity.type
_entity.pdbx_description
1 polymer ?
#
loop_
_entity_poly.entity_id
_entity_poly.type
_entity_poly.pdbx_seq_one_letter_code
_entity_poly.pdbx_strand_id
1 'polypeptide(L)'
;MTIDTGRLLALNGAQVSAATFGQGSAGDLTFRASDSVELVGTSADGRFASGVRSAVEASAVGNGGNSTFLTNRLLVQDGAEISTASSGKGNAGNLNVRANFITLNNQGKLIANSVTGEGGNVSLRVNDILLLRRNSLISNTNGTAQVGGNGGNFFLSTQFLVAPLLNNSDIITNAFNGRGGKIDITASDGVFGFDVRSQQDLARLRPSDLDPRQLSTNDISAISQNNPTIITPDADPSRGLILLPTVTEKPPKLVSSNCTAFNETAGGNNFTITGRGGLPKSPYEPLTSDAVWSDTRLPLTTAHQNQPKKQAALIKPKPIEIVPATGWVFNGKGEVTLISSVSNTTSSTPMSCAAR
;
A
#
# COMPACT_ATOMS: atom_id res chain seq x y z
N MET A 1 -26.61 -0.67 17.71
CA MET A 1 -26.97 0.54 16.93
C MET A 1 -26.69 0.27 15.45
N THR A 2 -27.57 0.71 14.55
CA THR A 2 -27.35 0.59 13.08
C THR A 2 -27.43 1.98 12.45
N ILE A 3 -26.51 2.27 11.54
CA ILE A 3 -26.44 3.52 10.77
C ILE A 3 -26.49 3.15 9.29
N ASP A 4 -27.53 3.59 8.59
CA ASP A 4 -27.69 3.43 7.15
C ASP A 4 -27.54 4.80 6.49
N THR A 5 -26.60 4.96 5.55
CA THR A 5 -26.27 6.22 4.89
C THR A 5 -25.65 6.02 3.52
N GLY A 6 -25.58 7.06 2.71
CA GLY A 6 -24.73 7.05 1.50
C GLY A 6 -23.25 7.15 1.86
N ARG A 7 -22.89 8.09 2.74
CA ARG A 7 -21.51 8.35 3.16
C ARG A 7 -21.46 8.63 4.66
N LEU A 8 -20.48 8.04 5.35
CA LEU A 8 -20.12 8.37 6.71
C LEU A 8 -18.77 9.07 6.72
N LEU A 9 -18.70 10.24 7.34
CA LEU A 9 -17.48 11.03 7.48
C LEU A 9 -17.25 11.41 8.93
N ALA A 10 -16.12 10.99 9.51
CA ALA A 10 -15.68 11.38 10.84
C ALA A 10 -14.31 12.05 10.76
N LEU A 11 -14.20 13.30 11.18
CA LEU A 11 -13.01 14.14 11.06
C LEU A 11 -12.62 14.72 12.43
N ASN A 12 -11.32 15.03 12.58
CA ASN A 12 -10.81 15.87 13.67
C ASN A 12 -11.20 15.37 15.07
N GLY A 13 -11.16 14.07 15.29
CA GLY A 13 -11.50 13.45 16.58
C GLY A 13 -12.97 13.09 16.75
N ALA A 14 -13.81 13.22 15.70
CA ALA A 14 -15.20 12.82 15.75
C ALA A 14 -15.35 11.30 15.89
N GLN A 15 -16.22 10.83 16.77
CA GLN A 15 -16.39 9.42 17.07
C GLN A 15 -17.86 8.98 17.05
N VAL A 16 -18.09 7.78 16.52
CA VAL A 16 -19.30 7.01 16.82
C VAL A 16 -18.93 5.97 17.86
N SER A 17 -19.49 6.09 19.06
CA SER A 17 -19.08 5.28 20.19
C SER A 17 -20.25 4.53 20.84
N ALA A 18 -20.06 3.25 21.08
CA ALA A 18 -20.89 2.39 21.94
C ALA A 18 -20.03 1.73 23.03
N ALA A 19 -18.98 2.44 23.46
CA ALA A 19 -18.03 1.95 24.47
C ALA A 19 -18.65 1.87 25.85
N THR A 20 -18.13 0.99 26.70
CA THR A 20 -18.49 0.90 28.13
C THR A 20 -17.35 1.41 29.00
N PHE A 21 -17.72 2.19 30.05
CA PHE A 21 -16.82 2.78 31.03
C PHE A 21 -17.03 2.17 32.44
N GLY A 22 -17.98 1.25 32.59
CA GLY A 22 -18.37 0.63 33.85
C GLY A 22 -18.51 -0.89 33.73
N GLN A 23 -19.51 -1.44 34.41
CA GLN A 23 -19.85 -2.86 34.30
C GLN A 23 -20.85 -3.08 33.16
N GLY A 24 -20.57 -4.06 32.31
CA GLY A 24 -21.40 -4.44 31.17
C GLY A 24 -20.59 -4.40 29.87
N SER A 25 -21.04 -5.15 28.88
CA SER A 25 -20.39 -5.20 27.57
C SER A 25 -20.66 -3.92 26.78
N ALA A 26 -19.74 -3.57 25.91
CA ALA A 26 -19.93 -2.51 24.92
C ALA A 26 -21.03 -2.91 23.91
N GLY A 27 -21.65 -1.90 23.28
CA GLY A 27 -22.72 -2.13 22.32
C GLY A 27 -22.20 -2.48 20.92
N ASP A 28 -22.97 -3.27 20.18
CA ASP A 28 -22.68 -3.57 18.79
C ASP A 28 -23.02 -2.39 17.86
N LEU A 29 -22.16 -2.16 16.85
CA LEU A 29 -22.32 -1.13 15.83
C LEU A 29 -22.36 -1.77 14.44
N THR A 30 -23.33 -1.32 13.63
CA THR A 30 -23.44 -1.72 12.22
C THR A 30 -23.56 -0.47 11.34
N PHE A 31 -22.69 -0.40 10.34
CA PHE A 31 -22.66 0.67 9.35
C PHE A 31 -22.94 0.10 7.97
N ARG A 32 -23.96 0.65 7.32
CA ARG A 32 -24.24 0.39 5.90
C ARG A 32 -24.14 1.71 5.15
N ALA A 33 -22.99 1.91 4.52
CA ALA A 33 -22.71 3.11 3.74
C ALA A 33 -22.56 2.72 2.27
N SER A 34 -23.53 3.08 1.44
CA SER A 34 -23.54 2.62 0.03
C SER A 34 -22.34 3.12 -0.77
N ASP A 35 -21.74 4.24 -0.41
CA ASP A 35 -20.59 4.84 -1.08
C ASP A 35 -19.32 4.69 -0.26
N SER A 36 -19.21 5.38 0.89
CA SER A 36 -17.97 5.37 1.65
C SER A 36 -18.14 5.54 3.15
N VAL A 37 -17.15 4.99 3.89
CA VAL A 37 -16.85 5.31 5.28
C VAL A 37 -15.44 5.90 5.31
N GLU A 38 -15.33 7.15 5.78
CA GLU A 38 -14.09 7.90 5.84
C GLU A 38 -13.84 8.40 7.27
N LEU A 39 -12.78 7.90 7.88
CA LEU A 39 -12.35 8.25 9.23
C LEU A 39 -10.97 8.90 9.11
N VAL A 40 -10.85 10.19 9.47
CA VAL A 40 -9.66 10.97 9.17
C VAL A 40 -9.24 11.82 10.36
N GLY A 41 -7.99 11.70 10.76
CA GLY A 41 -7.35 12.58 11.70
C GLY A 41 -7.65 12.28 13.17
N THR A 42 -7.14 13.16 14.01
CA THR A 42 -7.34 13.19 15.46
C THR A 42 -7.87 14.54 15.87
N SER A 43 -8.35 14.68 17.11
CA SER A 43 -8.65 15.98 17.68
C SER A 43 -7.42 16.90 17.68
N ALA A 44 -7.63 18.22 17.75
CA ALA A 44 -6.53 19.20 17.69
C ALA A 44 -5.48 19.02 18.79
N ASP A 45 -5.87 18.48 19.94
CA ASP A 45 -4.97 18.12 21.06
C ASP A 45 -4.37 16.71 20.93
N GLY A 46 -4.69 15.97 19.85
CA GLY A 46 -4.23 14.61 19.60
C GLY A 46 -4.82 13.53 20.51
N ARG A 47 -5.76 13.86 21.40
CA ARG A 47 -6.26 12.93 22.41
C ARG A 47 -7.30 11.95 21.90
N PHE A 48 -8.05 12.32 20.89
CA PHE A 48 -9.14 11.52 20.36
C PHE A 48 -8.91 11.25 18.87
N ALA A 49 -8.81 9.97 18.52
CA ALA A 49 -8.82 9.54 17.12
C ALA A 49 -10.21 9.69 16.52
N SER A 50 -10.31 10.17 15.30
CA SER A 50 -11.56 10.05 14.54
C SER A 50 -11.89 8.59 14.34
N GLY A 51 -13.15 8.17 14.52
CA GLY A 51 -13.39 6.76 14.33
C GLY A 51 -14.66 6.17 14.90
N VAL A 52 -14.60 4.84 15.04
CA VAL A 52 -15.69 4.03 15.56
C VAL A 52 -15.18 3.21 16.74
N ARG A 53 -15.90 3.26 17.87
CA ARG A 53 -15.50 2.58 19.09
C ARG A 53 -16.64 1.73 19.66
N SER A 54 -16.43 0.41 19.72
CA SER A 54 -17.26 -0.55 20.46
C SER A 54 -16.41 -1.22 21.55
N ALA A 55 -15.73 -0.39 22.34
CA ALA A 55 -14.62 -0.79 23.22
C ALA A 55 -15.00 -0.89 24.69
N VAL A 56 -14.22 -1.67 25.44
CA VAL A 56 -14.24 -1.67 26.91
C VAL A 56 -13.08 -0.81 27.41
N GLU A 57 -13.37 0.24 28.14
CA GLU A 57 -12.35 1.17 28.64
C GLU A 57 -11.58 0.57 29.84
N ALA A 58 -10.42 1.14 30.17
CA ALA A 58 -9.43 0.54 31.07
C ALA A 58 -9.95 0.14 32.48
N SER A 59 -10.93 0.86 33.04
CA SER A 59 -11.52 0.58 34.34
C SER A 59 -12.80 -0.29 34.28
N ALA A 60 -13.29 -0.57 33.08
CA ALA A 60 -14.55 -1.25 32.85
C ALA A 60 -14.40 -2.77 32.87
N VAL A 61 -15.52 -3.45 33.07
CA VAL A 61 -15.63 -4.91 33.08
C VAL A 61 -16.74 -5.34 32.14
N GLY A 62 -16.39 -6.11 31.12
CA GLY A 62 -17.33 -6.61 30.11
C GLY A 62 -16.58 -6.93 28.81
N ASN A 63 -17.31 -7.38 27.81
CA ASN A 63 -16.71 -7.68 26.50
C ASN A 63 -16.87 -6.48 25.54
N GLY A 64 -15.94 -6.33 24.65
CA GLY A 64 -16.05 -5.41 23.52
C GLY A 64 -17.26 -5.73 22.66
N GLY A 65 -17.90 -4.70 22.11
CA GLY A 65 -18.99 -4.87 21.14
C GLY A 65 -18.47 -5.17 19.76
N ASN A 66 -19.26 -5.83 18.93
CA ASN A 66 -18.91 -6.11 17.55
C ASN A 66 -19.13 -4.88 16.66
N SER A 67 -18.25 -4.67 15.70
CA SER A 67 -18.41 -3.64 14.68
C SER A 67 -18.50 -4.26 13.30
N THR A 68 -19.52 -3.90 12.54
CA THR A 68 -19.74 -4.41 11.17
C THR A 68 -19.86 -3.26 10.18
N PHE A 69 -19.09 -3.31 9.09
CA PHE A 69 -19.08 -2.33 8.02
C PHE A 69 -19.44 -3.00 6.69
N LEU A 70 -20.41 -2.41 6.00
CA LEU A 70 -20.82 -2.76 4.63
C LEU A 70 -20.73 -1.48 3.81
N THR A 71 -19.73 -1.37 2.95
CA THR A 71 -19.49 -0.13 2.18
C THR A 71 -18.77 -0.43 0.87
N ASN A 72 -18.79 0.51 -0.07
CA ASN A 72 -17.96 0.41 -1.27
C ASN A 72 -16.48 0.71 -0.92
N ARG A 73 -16.23 1.77 -0.14
CA ARG A 73 -14.88 2.19 0.24
C ARG A 73 -14.78 2.45 1.74
N LEU A 74 -13.76 1.88 2.36
CA LEU A 74 -13.35 2.21 3.74
C LEU A 74 -11.99 2.89 3.71
N LEU A 75 -11.93 4.13 4.22
CA LEU A 75 -10.70 4.88 4.42
C LEU A 75 -10.52 5.18 5.91
N VAL A 76 -9.36 4.79 6.47
CA VAL A 76 -8.95 5.12 7.83
C VAL A 76 -7.56 5.71 7.76
N GLN A 77 -7.40 6.98 8.10
CA GLN A 77 -6.12 7.65 7.93
C GLN A 77 -5.83 8.74 8.97
N ASP A 78 -4.56 9.17 8.99
CA ASP A 78 -4.07 10.29 9.79
C ASP A 78 -4.33 10.09 11.30
N GLY A 79 -4.07 8.86 11.78
CA GLY A 79 -4.26 8.48 13.17
C GLY A 79 -5.69 8.06 13.54
N ALA A 80 -6.62 8.02 12.58
CA ALA A 80 -7.98 7.53 12.81
C ALA A 80 -8.02 6.02 13.14
N GLU A 81 -9.09 5.56 13.81
CA GLU A 81 -9.16 4.21 14.36
C GLU A 81 -10.58 3.61 14.33
N ILE A 82 -10.65 2.32 14.01
CA ILE A 82 -11.81 1.47 14.33
C ILE A 82 -11.38 0.54 15.45
N SER A 83 -12.08 0.57 16.60
CA SER A 83 -11.72 -0.19 17.77
C SER A 83 -12.89 -0.98 18.35
N THR A 84 -12.68 -2.29 18.49
CA THR A 84 -13.53 -3.20 19.26
C THR A 84 -12.78 -3.75 20.48
N ALA A 85 -11.73 -3.06 20.89
CA ALA A 85 -10.79 -3.50 21.92
C ALA A 85 -11.39 -3.61 23.33
N SER A 86 -10.75 -4.42 24.16
CA SER A 86 -10.99 -4.44 25.60
C SER A 86 -9.72 -4.03 26.35
N SER A 87 -9.68 -2.78 26.79
CA SER A 87 -8.62 -2.26 27.66
C SER A 87 -8.87 -2.54 29.13
N GLY A 88 -10.09 -2.94 29.49
CA GLY A 88 -10.51 -3.35 30.81
C GLY A 88 -10.46 -4.87 31.00
N LYS A 89 -11.41 -5.40 31.79
CA LYS A 89 -11.52 -6.84 32.02
C LYS A 89 -12.56 -7.46 31.09
N GLY A 90 -12.14 -8.35 30.20
CA GLY A 90 -12.99 -9.09 29.27
C GLY A 90 -12.37 -9.25 27.90
N ASN A 91 -13.09 -9.94 27.02
CA ASN A 91 -12.66 -10.19 25.65
C ASN A 91 -12.84 -8.95 24.76
N ALA A 92 -12.05 -8.83 23.73
CA ALA A 92 -12.33 -7.87 22.67
C ALA A 92 -13.55 -8.31 21.83
N GLY A 93 -14.19 -7.33 21.16
CA GLY A 93 -15.24 -7.59 20.18
C GLY A 93 -14.68 -7.92 18.79
N ASN A 94 -15.53 -8.46 17.93
CA ASN A 94 -15.14 -8.78 16.57
C ASN A 94 -15.32 -7.59 15.62
N LEU A 95 -14.44 -7.48 14.61
CA LEU A 95 -14.53 -6.51 13.55
C LEU A 95 -14.78 -7.23 12.21
N ASN A 96 -15.89 -6.88 11.56
CA ASN A 96 -16.26 -7.43 10.27
C ASN A 96 -16.38 -6.30 9.24
N VAL A 97 -15.63 -6.40 8.13
CA VAL A 97 -15.70 -5.42 7.05
C VAL A 97 -15.96 -6.12 5.72
N ARG A 98 -16.92 -5.59 4.97
CA ARG A 98 -17.13 -5.93 3.55
C ARG A 98 -17.06 -4.65 2.74
N ALA A 99 -16.10 -4.58 1.82
CA ALA A 99 -15.87 -3.42 0.97
C ALA A 99 -15.30 -3.84 -0.40
N ASN A 100 -15.33 -2.94 -1.39
CA ASN A 100 -14.54 -3.13 -2.58
C ASN A 100 -13.09 -2.68 -2.34
N PHE A 101 -12.91 -1.57 -1.63
CA PHE A 101 -11.60 -1.01 -1.33
C PHE A 101 -11.47 -0.71 0.16
N ILE A 102 -10.35 -1.11 0.75
CA ILE A 102 -9.95 -0.70 2.10
C ILE A 102 -8.58 -0.04 2.01
N THR A 103 -8.46 1.15 2.56
CA THR A 103 -7.19 1.87 2.67
C THR A 103 -6.94 2.27 4.12
N LEU A 104 -5.84 1.79 4.68
CA LEU A 104 -5.28 2.28 5.93
C LEU A 104 -4.04 3.11 5.58
N ASN A 105 -3.97 4.34 6.04
CA ASN A 105 -2.90 5.25 5.66
C ASN A 105 -2.49 6.13 6.84
N ASN A 106 -1.21 6.45 6.90
CA ASN A 106 -0.65 7.38 7.89
C ASN A 106 -1.21 7.14 9.30
N GLN A 107 -0.81 6.01 9.91
CA GLN A 107 -1.26 5.57 11.24
C GLN A 107 -2.76 5.22 11.33
N GLY A 108 -3.42 4.89 10.22
CA GLY A 108 -4.78 4.36 10.24
C GLY A 108 -4.83 2.97 10.90
N LYS A 109 -5.81 2.70 11.77
CA LYS A 109 -5.80 1.50 12.61
C LYS A 109 -7.13 0.75 12.62
N LEU A 110 -7.03 -0.59 12.58
CA LEU A 110 -8.12 -1.50 12.92
C LEU A 110 -7.70 -2.32 14.14
N ILE A 111 -8.38 -2.15 15.27
CA ILE A 111 -7.94 -2.70 16.57
C ILE A 111 -9.04 -3.56 17.20
N ALA A 112 -8.70 -4.83 17.48
CA ALA A 112 -9.52 -5.77 18.24
C ALA A 112 -8.70 -6.44 19.35
N ASN A 113 -7.89 -5.65 20.04
CA ASN A 113 -6.98 -6.13 21.09
C ASN A 113 -7.71 -6.38 22.42
N SER A 114 -7.23 -7.30 23.22
CA SER A 114 -7.65 -7.44 24.63
C SER A 114 -6.44 -7.40 25.55
N VAL A 115 -6.62 -6.78 26.72
CA VAL A 115 -5.58 -6.75 27.76
C VAL A 115 -5.66 -8.01 28.65
N THR A 116 -6.86 -8.50 28.94
CA THR A 116 -7.06 -9.54 29.94
C THR A 116 -7.80 -10.79 29.44
N GLY A 117 -8.57 -10.66 28.37
CA GLY A 117 -9.39 -11.74 27.81
C GLY A 117 -8.81 -12.30 26.52
N GLU A 118 -9.64 -12.75 25.60
CA GLU A 118 -9.25 -13.16 24.26
C GLU A 118 -9.24 -11.96 23.31
N GLY A 119 -8.33 -11.92 22.36
CA GLY A 119 -8.37 -10.95 21.25
C GLY A 119 -9.61 -11.17 20.37
N GLY A 120 -10.16 -10.09 19.83
CA GLY A 120 -11.30 -10.17 18.91
C GLY A 120 -10.89 -10.68 17.53
N ASN A 121 -11.81 -11.33 16.82
CA ASN A 121 -11.54 -11.73 15.45
C ASN A 121 -11.73 -10.55 14.49
N VAL A 122 -10.84 -10.44 13.51
CA VAL A 122 -10.94 -9.47 12.42
C VAL A 122 -11.19 -10.22 11.11
N SER A 123 -12.31 -9.91 10.45
CA SER A 123 -12.69 -10.52 9.18
C SER A 123 -12.88 -9.45 8.11
N LEU A 124 -12.02 -9.43 7.13
CA LEU A 124 -12.04 -8.49 6.01
C LEU A 124 -12.37 -9.22 4.70
N ARG A 125 -13.48 -8.86 4.08
CA ARG A 125 -13.83 -9.30 2.74
C ARG A 125 -13.77 -8.11 1.80
N VAL A 126 -12.73 -8.08 1.00
CA VAL A 126 -12.41 -6.96 0.10
C VAL A 126 -12.44 -7.47 -1.32
N ASN A 127 -13.29 -6.91 -2.17
CA ASN A 127 -13.40 -7.42 -3.53
C ASN A 127 -12.14 -7.14 -4.35
N ASP A 128 -11.55 -5.94 -4.18
CA ASP A 128 -10.41 -5.52 -4.99
C ASP A 128 -9.12 -5.45 -4.16
N ILE A 129 -8.90 -4.37 -3.40
CA ILE A 129 -7.61 -4.12 -2.76
C ILE A 129 -7.73 -3.76 -1.27
N LEU A 130 -6.87 -4.38 -0.45
CA LEU A 130 -6.51 -3.90 0.89
C LEU A 130 -5.13 -3.26 0.82
N LEU A 131 -5.06 -1.95 1.04
CA LEU A 131 -3.83 -1.16 1.02
C LEU A 131 -3.49 -0.68 2.43
N LEU A 132 -2.29 -1.04 2.92
CA LEU A 132 -1.71 -0.52 4.16
C LEU A 132 -0.48 0.31 3.85
N ARG A 133 -0.34 1.50 4.47
CA ARG A 133 0.83 2.36 4.25
C ARG A 133 1.05 3.34 5.41
N ARG A 134 2.32 3.74 5.61
CA ARG A 134 2.74 4.78 6.56
C ARG A 134 2.31 4.50 7.99
N ASN A 135 2.90 3.46 8.59
CA ASN A 135 2.67 3.05 9.97
C ASN A 135 1.21 2.66 10.28
N SER A 136 0.50 2.09 9.31
CA SER A 136 -0.86 1.60 9.51
C SER A 136 -0.85 0.24 10.19
N LEU A 137 -1.91 -0.08 10.93
CA LEU A 137 -1.92 -1.25 11.79
C LEU A 137 -3.27 -1.97 11.75
N ILE A 138 -3.23 -3.27 11.54
CA ILE A 138 -4.32 -4.18 11.88
C ILE A 138 -3.85 -5.03 13.04
N SER A 139 -4.53 -4.94 14.18
CA SER A 139 -4.10 -5.66 15.38
C SER A 139 -5.28 -6.29 16.14
N ASN A 140 -5.15 -7.56 16.45
CA ASN A 140 -6.01 -8.28 17.36
C ASN A 140 -5.18 -9.09 18.37
N THR A 141 -4.17 -8.42 18.90
CA THR A 141 -3.25 -8.96 19.90
C THR A 141 -3.92 -9.14 21.25
N ASN A 142 -3.28 -9.95 22.10
CA ASN A 142 -3.77 -10.14 23.44
C ASN A 142 -2.67 -10.21 24.50
N GLY A 143 -3.05 -9.73 25.68
CA GLY A 143 -2.30 -9.92 26.90
C GLY A 143 -1.28 -8.84 27.19
N THR A 144 -0.83 -8.89 28.44
CA THR A 144 0.29 -8.12 28.98
C THR A 144 1.24 -9.09 29.70
N ALA A 145 2.34 -8.56 30.26
CA ALA A 145 3.30 -9.36 31.05
C ALA A 145 2.66 -10.10 32.23
N GLN A 146 1.50 -9.66 32.70
CA GLN A 146 0.86 -10.18 33.93
C GLN A 146 -0.39 -11.00 33.64
N VAL A 147 -1.07 -10.78 32.54
CA VAL A 147 -2.36 -11.39 32.22
C VAL A 147 -2.33 -11.89 30.79
N GLY A 148 -2.70 -13.12 30.56
CA GLY A 148 -2.67 -13.79 29.26
C GLY A 148 -4.05 -14.17 28.77
N GLY A 149 -4.15 -14.27 27.47
CA GLY A 149 -5.22 -14.85 26.65
C GLY A 149 -4.64 -15.08 25.28
N ASN A 150 -5.41 -15.67 24.37
CA ASN A 150 -4.94 -15.91 23.00
C ASN A 150 -5.18 -14.69 22.10
N GLY A 151 -4.33 -14.49 21.11
CA GLY A 151 -4.57 -13.54 20.04
C GLY A 151 -5.83 -13.89 19.26
N GLY A 152 -6.52 -12.89 18.74
CA GLY A 152 -7.69 -13.08 17.88
C GLY A 152 -7.30 -13.62 16.50
N ASN A 153 -8.25 -14.24 15.80
CA ASN A 153 -8.00 -14.70 14.45
C ASN A 153 -8.17 -13.56 13.42
N PHE A 154 -7.36 -13.57 12.39
CA PHE A 154 -7.42 -12.66 11.26
C PHE A 154 -7.79 -13.43 9.99
N PHE A 155 -8.84 -13.02 9.33
CA PHE A 155 -9.31 -13.58 8.07
C PHE A 155 -9.38 -12.48 7.00
N LEU A 156 -8.68 -12.66 5.90
CA LEU A 156 -8.71 -11.77 4.75
C LEU A 156 -9.04 -12.54 3.48
N SER A 157 -10.00 -12.03 2.72
CA SER A 157 -10.24 -12.42 1.34
C SER A 157 -10.21 -11.16 0.48
N THR A 158 -9.31 -11.09 -0.52
CA THR A 158 -9.12 -9.93 -1.39
C THR A 158 -8.55 -10.36 -2.74
N GLN A 159 -8.53 -9.46 -3.74
CA GLN A 159 -7.68 -9.66 -4.92
C GLN A 159 -6.23 -9.33 -4.56
N PHE A 160 -5.98 -8.15 -4.04
CA PHE A 160 -4.65 -7.68 -3.71
C PHE A 160 -4.52 -7.27 -2.24
N LEU A 161 -3.47 -7.75 -1.57
CA LEU A 161 -2.98 -7.20 -0.31
C LEU A 161 -1.66 -6.47 -0.59
N VAL A 162 -1.61 -5.17 -0.33
CA VAL A 162 -0.46 -4.33 -0.71
C VAL A 162 -0.01 -3.45 0.44
N ALA A 163 1.31 -3.46 0.69
CA ALA A 163 1.98 -2.42 1.46
C ALA A 163 3.25 -1.97 0.74
N PRO A 164 3.47 -0.67 0.51
CA PRO A 164 4.75 -0.19 -0.02
C PRO A 164 5.89 -0.55 0.92
N LEU A 165 7.04 -0.90 0.38
CA LEU A 165 8.20 -1.30 1.17
C LEU A 165 8.61 -0.23 2.19
N LEU A 166 9.11 -0.66 3.34
CA LEU A 166 9.62 0.20 4.42
C LEU A 166 8.60 1.25 4.92
N ASN A 167 7.34 0.88 4.99
CA ASN A 167 6.27 1.74 5.48
C ASN A 167 5.82 1.38 6.90
N ASN A 168 6.41 0.36 7.52
CA ASN A 168 6.08 -0.13 8.87
C ASN A 168 4.56 -0.27 9.07
N SER A 169 3.92 -1.04 8.20
CA SER A 169 2.47 -1.24 8.20
C SER A 169 2.18 -2.71 8.43
N ASP A 170 1.58 -3.05 9.58
CA ASP A 170 1.62 -4.40 10.12
C ASP A 170 0.24 -5.04 10.26
N ILE A 171 0.23 -6.38 10.21
CA ILE A 171 -0.90 -7.24 10.58
C ILE A 171 -0.44 -8.15 11.71
N ILE A 172 -0.96 -7.93 12.93
CA ILE A 172 -0.44 -8.56 14.14
C ILE A 172 -1.56 -9.24 14.93
N THR A 173 -1.42 -10.55 15.14
CA THR A 173 -2.33 -11.36 15.96
C THR A 173 -1.59 -12.04 17.11
N ASN A 174 -0.58 -11.38 17.66
CA ASN A 174 0.29 -11.91 18.69
C ASN A 174 -0.47 -12.09 20.03
N ALA A 175 0.05 -12.96 20.88
CA ALA A 175 -0.32 -13.01 22.28
C ALA A 175 0.93 -12.83 23.16
N PHE A 176 0.79 -12.24 24.33
CA PHE A 176 1.92 -12.09 25.24
C PHE A 176 2.25 -13.45 25.92
N ASN A 177 1.29 -14.04 26.65
CA ASN A 177 1.45 -15.33 27.32
C ASN A 177 0.67 -16.47 26.67
N GLY A 178 -0.32 -16.16 25.83
CA GLY A 178 -1.15 -17.13 25.13
C GLY A 178 -0.59 -17.53 23.77
N ARG A 179 -1.41 -18.18 22.98
CA ARG A 179 -1.11 -18.49 21.59
C ARG A 179 -1.40 -17.27 20.71
N GLY A 180 -0.54 -16.99 19.75
CA GLY A 180 -0.89 -16.11 18.65
C GLY A 180 -2.15 -16.59 17.94
N GLY A 181 -2.89 -15.67 17.34
CA GLY A 181 -4.09 -15.99 16.57
C GLY A 181 -3.77 -16.72 15.26
N LYS A 182 -4.79 -17.30 14.65
CA LYS A 182 -4.67 -17.81 13.27
C LYS A 182 -4.75 -16.64 12.29
N ILE A 183 -3.80 -16.59 11.35
CA ILE A 183 -3.87 -15.71 10.19
C ILE A 183 -4.22 -16.56 8.96
N ASP A 184 -5.28 -16.16 8.26
CA ASP A 184 -5.76 -16.80 7.05
C ASP A 184 -5.98 -15.71 5.99
N ILE A 185 -5.09 -15.66 5.00
CA ILE A 185 -5.10 -14.66 3.94
C ILE A 185 -5.27 -15.37 2.61
N THR A 186 -6.36 -15.05 1.91
CA THR A 186 -6.62 -15.44 0.52
C THR A 186 -6.58 -14.19 -0.33
N ALA A 187 -5.50 -14.03 -1.10
CA ALA A 187 -5.32 -12.94 -2.05
C ALA A 187 -5.18 -13.53 -3.45
N SER A 188 -6.22 -13.40 -4.30
CA SER A 188 -6.27 -14.09 -5.61
C SER A 188 -5.18 -13.64 -6.56
N ASP A 189 -4.78 -12.38 -6.51
CA ASP A 189 -3.80 -11.78 -7.42
C ASP A 189 -2.50 -11.38 -6.71
N GLY A 190 -2.41 -11.60 -5.40
CA GLY A 190 -1.15 -11.57 -4.67
C GLY A 190 -1.08 -10.72 -3.40
N VAL A 191 0.00 -10.98 -2.65
CA VAL A 191 0.42 -10.24 -1.45
C VAL A 191 1.74 -9.55 -1.76
N PHE A 192 1.80 -8.24 -1.56
CA PHE A 192 2.97 -7.43 -1.92
C PHE A 192 3.47 -6.59 -0.75
N GLY A 193 4.78 -6.67 -0.51
CA GLY A 193 5.49 -5.80 0.39
C GLY A 193 5.38 -6.15 1.87
N PHE A 194 4.97 -7.38 2.21
CA PHE A 194 4.95 -7.89 3.57
C PHE A 194 5.99 -8.97 3.80
N ASP A 195 6.56 -8.97 5.00
CA ASP A 195 7.40 -10.02 5.55
C ASP A 195 6.62 -10.82 6.60
N VAL A 196 6.63 -12.14 6.50
CA VAL A 196 6.06 -13.00 7.54
C VAL A 196 7.11 -13.25 8.61
N ARG A 197 6.75 -12.96 9.87
CA ARG A 197 7.68 -13.07 11.00
C ARG A 197 7.31 -14.24 11.89
N SER A 198 8.20 -15.19 11.96
CA SER A 198 8.19 -16.22 12.98
C SER A 198 8.71 -15.67 14.33
N GLN A 199 8.47 -16.41 15.40
CA GLN A 199 9.05 -16.08 16.71
C GLN A 199 10.59 -16.08 16.67
N GLN A 200 11.20 -16.98 15.91
CA GLN A 200 12.66 -17.03 15.76
C GLN A 200 13.21 -15.81 15.04
N ASP A 201 12.51 -15.31 14.02
CA ASP A 201 12.90 -14.09 13.33
C ASP A 201 12.84 -12.88 14.25
N LEU A 202 11.76 -12.73 15.01
CA LEU A 202 11.62 -11.65 15.96
C LEU A 202 12.61 -11.77 17.13
N ALA A 203 12.88 -12.98 17.63
CA ALA A 203 13.90 -13.19 18.66
C ALA A 203 15.31 -12.76 18.19
N ARG A 204 15.60 -12.87 16.89
CA ARG A 204 16.85 -12.40 16.30
C ARG A 204 16.86 -10.90 16.05
N LEU A 205 15.76 -10.34 15.55
CA LEU A 205 15.66 -8.93 15.17
C LEU A 205 15.32 -8.01 16.34
N ARG A 206 14.49 -8.50 17.27
CA ARG A 206 13.97 -7.76 18.43
C ARG A 206 14.00 -8.62 19.70
N PRO A 207 15.18 -9.01 20.22
CA PRO A 207 15.29 -9.96 21.33
C PRO A 207 14.69 -9.45 22.65
N SER A 208 14.52 -8.14 22.80
CA SER A 208 14.02 -7.52 24.03
C SER A 208 12.50 -7.60 24.19
N ASP A 209 11.74 -7.56 23.08
CA ASP A 209 10.29 -7.38 23.13
C ASP A 209 9.50 -8.17 22.08
N LEU A 210 10.17 -8.77 21.09
CA LEU A 210 9.58 -9.49 19.97
C LEU A 210 8.47 -8.68 19.24
N ASP A 211 8.56 -7.37 19.26
CA ASP A 211 7.56 -6.47 18.66
C ASP A 211 7.91 -6.11 17.22
N PRO A 212 7.17 -6.60 16.21
CA PRO A 212 7.42 -6.26 14.81
C PRO A 212 7.20 -4.79 14.49
N ARG A 213 6.32 -4.08 15.23
CA ARG A 213 6.03 -2.65 15.00
C ARG A 213 7.24 -1.73 15.17
N GLN A 214 8.32 -2.24 15.74
CA GLN A 214 9.59 -1.51 15.88
C GLN A 214 10.55 -1.74 14.71
N LEU A 215 10.16 -2.58 13.75
CA LEU A 215 10.90 -2.76 12.49
C LEU A 215 10.42 -1.74 11.48
N SER A 216 11.24 -1.45 10.49
CA SER A 216 10.85 -0.56 9.37
C SER A 216 10.10 -1.28 8.26
N THR A 217 10.05 -2.60 8.31
CA THR A 217 9.36 -3.49 7.36
C THR A 217 7.85 -3.51 7.62
N ASN A 218 7.07 -4.04 6.69
CA ASN A 218 5.66 -4.31 6.91
C ASN A 218 5.56 -5.78 7.27
N ASP A 219 5.04 -6.08 8.46
CA ASP A 219 5.19 -7.41 9.01
C ASP A 219 3.83 -8.09 9.26
N ILE A 220 3.80 -9.40 9.02
CA ILE A 220 2.67 -10.26 9.39
C ILE A 220 3.16 -11.20 10.48
N SER A 221 2.53 -11.16 11.66
CA SER A 221 2.95 -12.01 12.78
C SER A 221 1.79 -12.55 13.62
N ALA A 222 1.93 -13.81 14.07
CA ALA A 222 0.99 -14.52 14.93
C ALA A 222 1.76 -15.36 15.95
N ILE A 223 2.48 -14.72 16.86
CA ILE A 223 3.39 -15.38 17.78
C ILE A 223 2.93 -15.33 19.24
N SER A 224 3.47 -16.21 20.07
CA SER A 224 3.47 -16.08 21.52
C SER A 224 4.75 -15.35 21.95
N GLN A 225 4.62 -14.16 22.52
CA GLN A 225 5.80 -13.32 22.83
C GLN A 225 6.61 -13.86 24.02
N ASN A 226 5.93 -14.39 25.03
CA ASN A 226 6.58 -14.82 26.28
C ASN A 226 6.73 -16.35 26.43
N ASN A 227 6.12 -17.15 25.53
CA ASN A 227 6.19 -18.60 25.60
C ASN A 227 6.62 -19.24 24.27
N PRO A 228 7.94 -19.43 24.05
CA PRO A 228 8.47 -19.96 22.80
C PRO A 228 8.11 -21.42 22.53
N THR A 229 7.61 -22.15 23.54
CA THR A 229 7.22 -23.54 23.34
C THR A 229 5.78 -23.71 22.82
N ILE A 230 4.98 -22.64 22.82
CA ILE A 230 3.65 -22.65 22.23
C ILE A 230 3.80 -22.55 20.70
N ILE A 231 3.48 -23.65 20.02
CA ILE A 231 3.39 -23.65 18.56
C ILE A 231 2.19 -22.79 18.18
N THR A 232 2.45 -21.65 17.58
CA THR A 232 1.41 -20.82 16.97
C THR A 232 0.93 -21.47 15.68
N PRO A 233 -0.35 -21.32 15.31
CA PRO A 233 -0.82 -21.78 14.02
C PRO A 233 0.05 -21.16 12.92
N ASP A 234 0.41 -21.98 11.96
CA ASP A 234 1.24 -21.57 10.85
C ASP A 234 0.56 -20.43 10.07
N ALA A 235 1.13 -19.25 10.12
CA ALA A 235 0.76 -18.17 9.22
C ALA A 235 1.48 -18.45 7.90
N ASP A 236 0.85 -19.27 7.05
CA ASP A 236 1.38 -19.56 5.72
C ASP A 236 0.67 -18.66 4.70
N PRO A 237 1.21 -17.46 4.43
CA PRO A 237 0.67 -16.56 3.40
C PRO A 237 0.94 -17.13 2.00
N SER A 238 1.78 -18.17 1.86
CA SER A 238 2.05 -18.79 0.57
C SER A 238 0.84 -19.56 0.02
N ARG A 239 -0.14 -19.88 0.86
CA ARG A 239 -1.40 -20.50 0.42
C ARG A 239 -2.28 -19.58 -0.45
N GLY A 240 -1.99 -18.29 -0.50
CA GLY A 240 -2.63 -17.31 -1.39
C GLY A 240 -1.70 -16.73 -2.44
N LEU A 241 -0.41 -17.07 -2.42
CA LEU A 241 0.54 -16.63 -3.43
C LEU A 241 0.34 -17.47 -4.70
N ILE A 242 -0.23 -16.89 -5.72
CA ILE A 242 -0.05 -17.39 -7.07
C ILE A 242 1.43 -17.14 -7.37
N LEU A 243 2.20 -18.25 -7.50
CA LEU A 243 3.55 -18.16 -8.04
C LEU A 243 3.44 -17.44 -9.38
N LEU A 244 4.11 -16.30 -9.50
CA LEU A 244 4.29 -15.66 -10.80
C LEU A 244 4.71 -16.76 -11.78
N PRO A 245 4.05 -16.90 -12.94
CA PRO A 245 4.42 -17.90 -13.90
C PRO A 245 5.89 -17.71 -14.22
N THR A 246 6.70 -18.71 -13.92
CA THR A 246 8.15 -18.76 -14.22
C THR A 246 8.43 -18.79 -15.71
N VAL A 247 7.39 -18.98 -16.51
CA VAL A 247 7.43 -18.82 -17.94
C VAL A 247 7.06 -17.38 -18.25
N THR A 248 8.06 -16.53 -18.44
CA THR A 248 7.86 -15.30 -19.20
C THR A 248 7.29 -15.72 -20.55
N GLU A 249 6.00 -15.53 -20.76
CA GLU A 249 5.47 -15.64 -22.12
C GLU A 249 6.34 -14.72 -22.97
N LYS A 250 7.00 -15.32 -23.96
CA LYS A 250 7.65 -14.52 -24.99
C LYS A 250 6.57 -13.57 -25.47
N PRO A 251 6.79 -12.24 -25.42
CA PRO A 251 5.79 -11.33 -25.90
C PRO A 251 5.34 -11.82 -27.26
N PRO A 252 4.06 -11.99 -27.52
CA PRO A 252 3.59 -12.44 -28.82
C PRO A 252 4.32 -11.56 -29.81
N LYS A 253 4.78 -12.13 -30.94
CA LYS A 253 5.37 -11.36 -32.03
C LYS A 253 4.33 -10.39 -32.53
N LEU A 254 4.12 -9.31 -31.78
CA LEU A 254 3.16 -8.23 -32.03
C LEU A 254 3.71 -7.20 -33.01
N VAL A 255 4.88 -7.48 -33.57
CA VAL A 255 5.26 -6.88 -34.82
C VAL A 255 4.77 -7.84 -35.89
N SER A 256 3.48 -7.77 -36.20
CA SER A 256 2.99 -8.38 -37.39
C SER A 256 3.80 -7.81 -38.56
N SER A 257 4.18 -8.67 -39.48
CA SER A 257 4.82 -8.35 -40.74
C SER A 257 4.05 -7.36 -41.65
N ASN A 258 3.04 -6.69 -41.09
CA ASN A 258 2.17 -5.75 -41.81
C ASN A 258 2.57 -4.27 -41.63
N CYS A 259 3.69 -3.96 -40.94
CA CYS A 259 4.32 -2.64 -41.02
C CYS A 259 5.29 -2.51 -42.20
N THR A 260 5.15 -3.27 -43.26
CA THR A 260 5.91 -3.11 -44.52
C THR A 260 5.27 -2.09 -45.46
N ALA A 261 4.65 -1.04 -44.94
CA ALA A 261 4.09 0.04 -45.77
C ALA A 261 5.08 1.20 -46.01
N PHE A 262 6.35 1.04 -45.68
CA PHE A 262 7.35 2.03 -45.98
C PHE A 262 8.28 1.48 -47.09
N ASN A 263 8.09 2.00 -48.30
CA ASN A 263 8.99 1.73 -49.40
C ASN A 263 10.40 2.22 -49.03
N GLU A 264 11.39 1.38 -49.28
CA GLU A 264 12.83 1.63 -49.03
C GLU A 264 13.40 2.84 -49.76
N THR A 265 12.63 3.49 -50.61
CA THR A 265 13.05 4.64 -51.41
C THR A 265 12.70 6.01 -50.84
N ALA A 266 11.88 6.06 -49.78
CA ALA A 266 11.58 7.33 -49.11
C ALA A 266 12.15 7.21 -47.68
N GLY A 267 13.23 7.92 -47.39
CA GLY A 267 13.96 7.87 -46.10
C GLY A 267 13.05 7.95 -44.86
N GLY A 268 12.41 6.85 -44.54
CA GLY A 268 11.58 6.71 -43.36
C GLY A 268 12.44 6.42 -42.12
N ASN A 269 12.05 6.95 -40.98
CA ASN A 269 12.71 6.69 -39.70
C ASN A 269 12.55 5.23 -39.29
N ASN A 270 13.63 4.48 -39.24
CA ASN A 270 13.65 3.13 -38.67
C ASN A 270 13.68 3.21 -37.14
N PHE A 271 12.69 2.61 -36.51
CA PHE A 271 12.73 2.41 -35.05
C PHE A 271 13.61 1.20 -34.76
N THR A 272 14.82 1.43 -34.27
CA THR A 272 15.73 0.37 -33.84
C THR A 272 15.71 0.27 -32.32
N ILE A 273 15.32 -0.90 -31.79
CA ILE A 273 15.45 -1.16 -30.35
C ILE A 273 16.92 -1.42 -30.06
N THR A 274 17.62 -0.44 -29.49
CA THR A 274 19.05 -0.52 -29.16
C THR A 274 19.31 -0.86 -27.68
N GLY A 275 18.26 -1.15 -26.90
CA GLY A 275 18.40 -1.57 -25.50
C GLY A 275 18.68 -3.05 -25.38
N ARG A 276 19.71 -3.45 -24.63
CA ARG A 276 19.80 -4.80 -24.08
C ARG A 276 18.65 -4.94 -23.11
N GLY A 277 17.57 -5.65 -23.51
CA GLY A 277 16.52 -6.02 -22.57
C GLY A 277 17.11 -6.89 -21.46
N GLY A 278 17.21 -6.35 -20.27
CA GLY A 278 17.67 -7.03 -19.07
C GLY A 278 17.67 -6.04 -17.92
N LEU A 279 17.02 -6.39 -16.83
CA LEU A 279 17.24 -5.73 -15.55
C LEU A 279 18.71 -5.93 -15.15
N PRO A 280 19.37 -4.96 -14.52
CA PRO A 280 20.70 -5.14 -13.95
C PRO A 280 20.69 -6.36 -13.03
N LYS A 281 21.74 -7.18 -13.08
CA LYS A 281 21.84 -8.45 -12.35
C LYS A 281 21.74 -8.29 -10.82
N SER A 282 21.97 -7.10 -10.31
CA SER A 282 21.76 -6.74 -8.91
C SER A 282 21.59 -5.22 -8.78
N PRO A 283 20.65 -4.72 -7.97
CA PRO A 283 20.56 -3.30 -7.66
C PRO A 283 21.75 -2.77 -6.85
N TYR A 284 22.66 -3.65 -6.39
CA TYR A 284 23.87 -3.33 -5.63
C TYR A 284 25.16 -3.45 -6.44
N GLU A 285 25.10 -3.82 -7.71
CA GLU A 285 26.29 -3.76 -8.57
C GLU A 285 26.55 -2.30 -8.94
N PRO A 286 27.76 -1.77 -8.66
CA PRO A 286 28.11 -0.45 -9.11
C PRO A 286 27.99 -0.40 -10.62
N LEU A 287 27.27 0.59 -11.13
CA LEU A 287 27.26 0.92 -12.55
C LEU A 287 28.73 1.18 -12.94
N THR A 288 29.34 0.27 -13.71
CA THR A 288 30.64 0.50 -14.27
C THR A 288 30.51 1.64 -15.28
N SER A 289 30.89 2.83 -14.85
CA SER A 289 30.79 4.08 -15.62
C SER A 289 31.74 4.18 -16.81
N ASP A 290 32.52 3.13 -17.08
CA ASP A 290 33.57 3.14 -18.09
C ASP A 290 33.22 2.41 -19.40
N ALA A 291 32.00 1.95 -19.56
CA ALA A 291 31.54 1.51 -20.87
C ALA A 291 31.24 2.74 -21.76
N VAL A 292 32.27 3.25 -22.43
CA VAL A 292 32.09 4.21 -23.51
C VAL A 292 31.09 3.63 -24.50
N TRP A 293 29.99 4.33 -24.68
CA TRP A 293 28.95 3.98 -25.67
C TRP A 293 29.60 3.92 -27.05
N SER A 294 29.82 2.73 -27.60
CA SER A 294 30.27 2.57 -28.99
C SER A 294 29.03 2.40 -29.86
N ASP A 295 28.83 3.32 -30.76
CA ASP A 295 27.79 3.25 -31.79
C ASP A 295 28.16 2.11 -32.76
N THR A 296 27.46 0.97 -32.67
CA THR A 296 27.68 -0.20 -33.53
C THR A 296 26.92 -0.14 -34.85
N ARG A 297 26.42 1.04 -35.26
CA ARG A 297 25.86 1.19 -36.60
C ARG A 297 26.95 0.95 -37.61
N LEU A 298 26.73 -0.02 -38.49
CA LEU A 298 27.61 -0.26 -39.64
C LEU A 298 27.73 1.04 -40.46
N PRO A 299 28.94 1.48 -40.78
CA PRO A 299 29.07 2.63 -41.64
C PRO A 299 28.49 2.33 -43.02
N LEU A 300 27.53 3.10 -43.47
CA LEU A 300 27.08 3.08 -44.85
C LEU A 300 28.28 3.42 -45.72
N THR A 301 28.81 2.44 -46.43
CA THR A 301 29.78 2.63 -47.48
C THR A 301 29.09 3.30 -48.64
N THR A 302 29.07 4.64 -48.65
CA THR A 302 28.85 5.37 -49.86
C THR A 302 30.18 5.98 -50.28
N ALA A 303 30.64 5.52 -51.41
CA ALA A 303 31.72 6.13 -52.15
C ALA A 303 31.36 7.58 -52.50
N HIS A 304 32.05 8.49 -51.87
CA HIS A 304 32.42 9.80 -52.45
C HIS A 304 33.55 10.39 -51.61
N GLN A 305 34.76 10.17 -52.12
CA GLN A 305 35.95 10.92 -51.74
C GLN A 305 35.92 12.30 -52.34
N ASN A 306 36.51 13.22 -51.57
CA ASN A 306 36.99 14.54 -51.92
C ASN A 306 36.05 15.72 -51.60
N GLN A 307 36.21 16.24 -50.37
CA GLN A 307 36.34 17.69 -50.17
C GLN A 307 37.06 17.99 -48.83
N PRO A 308 37.80 19.12 -48.75
CA PRO A 308 38.74 19.38 -47.67
C PRO A 308 38.04 19.85 -46.39
N LYS A 309 38.58 19.37 -45.23
CA LYS A 309 38.16 19.72 -43.88
C LYS A 309 38.26 21.21 -43.61
N LYS A 310 37.14 21.91 -43.46
CA LYS A 310 37.05 23.11 -42.64
C LYS A 310 36.66 22.69 -41.22
N GLN A 311 37.55 22.95 -40.25
CA GLN A 311 37.25 22.82 -38.83
C GLN A 311 36.10 23.75 -38.47
N ALA A 312 34.93 23.19 -38.16
CA ALA A 312 33.85 23.91 -37.53
C ALA A 312 34.11 23.95 -36.01
N ALA A 313 34.14 25.15 -35.47
CA ALA A 313 34.28 25.39 -34.03
C ALA A 313 33.17 24.69 -33.27
N LEU A 314 33.53 23.95 -32.19
CA LEU A 314 32.64 23.34 -31.25
C LEU A 314 31.85 24.43 -30.52
N ILE A 315 30.60 24.66 -30.92
CA ILE A 315 29.64 25.43 -30.15
C ILE A 315 29.16 24.52 -29.05
N LYS A 316 29.55 24.78 -27.80
CA LYS A 316 28.99 24.12 -26.63
C LYS A 316 27.50 24.42 -26.59
N PRO A 317 26.59 23.41 -26.53
CA PRO A 317 25.19 23.68 -26.36
C PRO A 317 24.96 24.37 -25.02
N LYS A 318 24.17 25.44 -25.02
CA LYS A 318 23.74 26.12 -23.80
C LYS A 318 22.93 25.12 -22.94
N PRO A 319 23.15 25.06 -21.63
CA PRO A 319 22.34 24.23 -20.78
C PRO A 319 20.85 24.59 -20.91
N ILE A 320 20.00 23.60 -21.09
CA ILE A 320 18.54 23.78 -21.11
C ILE A 320 18.12 24.03 -19.66
N GLU A 321 17.66 25.24 -19.38
CA GLU A 321 17.08 25.58 -18.09
C GLU A 321 15.68 25.04 -18.03
N ILE A 322 15.44 24.08 -17.11
CA ILE A 322 14.11 23.50 -16.87
C ILE A 322 13.34 24.48 -15.99
N VAL A 323 12.37 25.18 -16.57
CA VAL A 323 11.47 26.06 -15.83
C VAL A 323 10.24 25.27 -15.38
N PRO A 324 9.99 25.13 -14.06
CA PRO A 324 8.81 24.42 -13.58
C PRO A 324 7.53 25.17 -13.97
N ALA A 325 6.50 24.41 -14.35
CA ALA A 325 5.19 24.98 -14.62
C ALA A 325 4.57 25.52 -13.31
N THR A 326 4.06 26.75 -13.34
CA THR A 326 3.43 27.42 -12.19
C THR A 326 1.91 27.41 -12.26
N GLY A 327 1.34 26.95 -13.37
CA GLY A 327 -0.11 26.87 -13.57
C GLY A 327 -0.47 26.15 -14.86
N TRP A 328 -1.76 26.06 -15.13
CA TRP A 328 -2.31 25.50 -16.36
C TRP A 328 -3.51 26.31 -16.83
N VAL A 329 -3.78 26.27 -18.13
CA VAL A 329 -4.94 26.90 -18.76
C VAL A 329 -5.55 25.95 -19.78
N PHE A 330 -6.85 26.09 -20.04
CA PHE A 330 -7.49 25.42 -21.16
C PHE A 330 -7.25 26.25 -22.43
N ASN A 331 -6.79 25.61 -23.50
CA ASN A 331 -6.77 26.24 -24.80
C ASN A 331 -8.19 26.32 -25.38
N GLY A 332 -8.39 27.08 -26.47
CA GLY A 332 -9.69 27.25 -27.12
C GLY A 332 -10.33 25.93 -27.67
N LYS A 333 -9.64 24.76 -27.52
CA LYS A 333 -10.10 23.43 -27.89
C LYS A 333 -10.40 22.54 -26.69
N GLY A 334 -10.28 23.08 -25.46
CA GLY A 334 -10.51 22.31 -24.21
C GLY A 334 -9.33 21.45 -23.76
N GLU A 335 -8.13 21.58 -24.33
CA GLU A 335 -6.94 20.86 -23.94
C GLU A 335 -6.17 21.64 -22.86
N VAL A 336 -5.54 20.92 -21.90
CA VAL A 336 -4.76 21.51 -20.83
C VAL A 336 -3.37 21.90 -21.34
N THR A 337 -2.98 23.18 -21.18
CA THR A 337 -1.64 23.69 -21.47
C THR A 337 -0.98 24.15 -20.18
N LEU A 338 0.23 23.67 -19.90
CA LEU A 338 1.02 24.10 -18.75
C LEU A 338 1.64 25.47 -19.03
N ILE A 339 1.57 26.38 -18.06
CA ILE A 339 2.17 27.72 -18.12
C ILE A 339 3.18 27.93 -17.00
N SER A 340 4.24 28.70 -17.29
CA SER A 340 5.15 29.20 -16.28
C SER A 340 5.10 30.72 -16.24
N SER A 341 5.31 31.31 -15.08
CA SER A 341 5.20 32.77 -14.86
C SER A 341 6.34 33.61 -15.52
N VAL A 342 7.20 32.97 -16.32
CA VAL A 342 8.35 33.62 -16.96
C VAL A 342 8.20 33.66 -18.49
N SER A 343 7.03 33.90 -19.02
CA SER A 343 6.93 34.18 -20.45
C SER A 343 6.22 35.51 -20.73
N ASN A 344 6.99 36.57 -20.68
CA ASN A 344 6.72 37.68 -21.58
C ASN A 344 7.20 37.28 -22.97
N THR A 345 6.32 37.36 -23.92
CA THR A 345 6.48 37.56 -25.36
C THR A 345 6.12 36.40 -26.29
N THR A 346 5.18 36.80 -27.13
CA THR A 346 4.91 36.47 -28.53
C THR A 346 4.51 35.06 -28.91
N SER A 347 3.25 35.02 -29.29
CA SER A 347 2.59 33.95 -30.02
C SER A 347 3.43 33.36 -31.14
N SER A 348 3.84 32.12 -30.99
CA SER A 348 4.09 31.23 -32.12
C SER A 348 3.08 30.06 -31.98
N THR A 349 2.16 30.03 -32.92
CA THR A 349 1.24 28.93 -33.10
C THR A 349 1.99 27.62 -33.24
N PRO A 350 1.69 26.59 -32.46
CA PRO A 350 2.25 25.27 -32.70
C PRO A 350 1.65 24.70 -33.99
N MET A 351 2.52 24.24 -34.88
CA MET A 351 2.09 23.44 -36.03
C MET A 351 1.39 22.18 -35.57
N SER A 352 0.12 22.05 -35.91
CA SER A 352 -0.62 20.81 -35.74
C SER A 352 -0.21 19.84 -36.85
N CYS A 353 0.20 18.62 -36.45
CA CYS A 353 0.24 17.51 -37.38
C CYS A 353 -1.20 17.16 -37.74
N ALA A 354 -1.66 17.51 -38.93
CA ALA A 354 -2.92 17.05 -39.46
C ALA A 354 -2.81 15.57 -39.82
N ALA A 355 -3.65 14.76 -39.19
CA ALA A 355 -3.88 13.41 -39.64
C ALA A 355 -4.53 13.41 -41.03
N ARG A 356 -4.00 12.64 -41.94
CA ARG A 356 -4.67 12.07 -43.08
C ARG A 356 -4.82 10.58 -42.92
#